data_847f8ee09cbdc120f6d3ca417c4f6b21
#
_entry.id   847f8ee09cbdc120f6d3ca417c4f6b21
#
_cell.length_a   1.000
_cell.length_b   1.000
_cell.length_c   1.000
_cell.angle_alpha   90.00
_cell.angle_beta   90.00
_cell.angle_gamma   90.00
#
_symmetry.space_group_name_H-M   'P 1'
#
loop_
_entity.id
_entity.type
_entity.pdbx_description
1 polymer ?
#
loop_
_entity_poly.entity_id
_entity_poly.type
_entity_poly.pdbx_seq_one_letter_code
_entity_poly.pdbx_strand_id
1 'polypeptide(L)'
;MGKELENTFLEALEQNQQKLLRICSVYAKDAEDTKDLLQEVLIHIWQSMPNFKSNSLLSTWMFRITLNVCLRFRSKKSKKQKRFLHMDSIAMANLPSEREYNEQPTQLVQLRNCIKVLNEADKAVITLYLEELPYKEISGILGLTENSVAVKVKRIKKKXLNCINQVS
;
A
#
# COMPACT_ATOMS: atom_id res chain seq x y z
N MET A 1 18.88 12.04 12.87
CA MET A 1 18.56 10.70 12.92
C MET A 1 19.79 9.89 12.92
N GLY A 2 19.88 8.87 13.69
CA GLY A 2 21.07 8.10 13.77
C GLY A 2 21.22 7.11 12.67
N LYS A 3 22.42 6.59 12.49
CA LYS A 3 22.66 5.61 11.48
C LYS A 3 21.93 4.34 11.79
N GLU A 4 21.74 4.01 13.04
CA GLU A 4 21.04 2.81 13.39
C GLU A 4 19.57 2.91 12.94
N LEU A 5 18.95 4.08 13.11
CA LEU A 5 17.59 4.25 12.69
C LEU A 5 17.51 4.19 11.17
N GLU A 6 18.48 4.76 10.50
CA GLU A 6 18.51 4.72 9.05
C GLU A 6 18.64 3.29 8.56
N ASN A 7 19.49 2.48 9.20
CA ASN A 7 19.66 1.11 8.79
C ASN A 7 18.37 0.30 9.03
N THR A 8 17.68 0.58 10.13
CA THR A 8 16.43 -0.10 10.41
C THR A 8 15.40 0.22 9.34
N PHE A 9 15.33 1.49 8.95
CA PHE A 9 14.41 1.90 7.92
C PHE A 9 14.71 1.19 6.60
N LEU A 10 15.98 1.17 6.20
CA LEU A 10 16.34 0.58 4.94
C LEU A 10 16.09 -0.92 4.91
N GLU A 11 16.31 -1.59 6.02
CA GLU A 11 16.07 -3.01 6.09
C GLU A 11 14.59 -3.29 5.98
N ALA A 12 13.78 -2.54 6.70
CA ALA A 12 12.33 -2.74 6.64
C ALA A 12 11.80 -2.43 5.26
N LEU A 13 12.34 -1.40 4.63
CA LEU A 13 11.91 -1.03 3.30
C LEU A 13 12.24 -2.14 2.32
N GLU A 14 13.43 -2.71 2.42
CA GLU A 14 13.81 -3.76 1.50
C GLU A 14 12.89 -4.96 1.64
N GLN A 15 12.48 -5.29 2.85
CA GLN A 15 11.61 -6.43 3.06
C GLN A 15 10.18 -6.17 2.64
N ASN A 16 9.73 -4.93 2.65
CA ASN A 16 8.34 -4.62 2.42
C ASN A 16 8.04 -3.79 1.19
N GLN A 17 9.06 -3.43 0.42
CA GLN A 17 8.87 -2.49 -0.66
C GLN A 17 7.83 -2.95 -1.69
N GLN A 18 7.87 -4.22 -2.06
CA GLN A 18 6.92 -4.69 -3.05
C GLN A 18 5.51 -4.69 -2.52
N LYS A 19 5.34 -4.95 -1.22
CA LYS A 19 4.01 -4.91 -0.64
C LYS A 19 3.48 -3.48 -0.62
N LEU A 20 4.35 -2.52 -0.30
CA LEU A 20 3.92 -1.13 -0.29
C LEU A 20 3.56 -0.68 -1.70
N LEU A 21 4.30 -1.13 -2.69
CA LEU A 21 4.03 -0.77 -4.07
C LEU A 21 2.67 -1.33 -4.50
N ARG A 22 2.37 -2.57 -4.14
CA ARG A 22 1.10 -3.16 -4.52
C ARG A 22 -0.06 -2.43 -3.85
N ILE A 23 0.10 -2.03 -2.59
CA ILE A 23 -0.95 -1.29 -1.91
C ILE A 23 -1.17 0.04 -2.63
N CYS A 24 -0.07 0.74 -2.96
CA CYS A 24 -0.21 2.02 -3.63
C CYS A 24 -0.88 1.87 -4.99
N SER A 25 -0.63 0.76 -5.68
CA SER A 25 -1.20 0.59 -7.01
C SER A 25 -2.72 0.49 -6.98
N VAL A 26 -3.29 0.11 -5.83
CA VAL A 26 -4.73 0.02 -5.72
C VAL A 26 -5.34 1.41 -5.61
N TYR A 27 -4.63 2.35 -4.99
CA TYR A 27 -5.15 3.68 -4.74
C TYR A 27 -4.75 4.71 -5.79
N ALA A 28 -3.78 4.38 -6.63
CA ALA A 28 -3.32 5.30 -7.66
C ALA A 28 -4.02 4.98 -8.97
N LYS A 29 -4.06 5.92 -9.89
CA LYS A 29 -4.79 5.67 -11.12
C LYS A 29 -3.99 4.99 -12.21
N ASP A 30 -2.68 5.07 -12.18
CA ASP A 30 -1.87 4.41 -13.19
C ASP A 30 -0.46 4.23 -12.65
N ALA A 31 0.45 3.73 -13.48
CA ALA A 31 1.78 3.41 -13.01
C ALA A 31 2.54 4.64 -12.55
N GLU A 32 2.40 5.73 -13.26
CA GLU A 32 3.13 6.92 -12.89
C GLU A 32 2.60 7.47 -11.57
N ASP A 33 1.29 7.47 -11.42
CA ASP A 33 0.66 7.93 -10.20
C ASP A 33 1.05 7.02 -9.04
N THR A 34 1.21 5.72 -9.28
CA THR A 34 1.63 4.79 -8.25
C THR A 34 3.03 5.15 -7.74
N LYS A 35 3.93 5.52 -8.64
CA LYS A 35 5.26 5.89 -8.21
C LYS A 35 5.23 7.15 -7.37
N ASP A 36 4.40 8.12 -7.75
CA ASP A 36 4.28 9.35 -6.99
C ASP A 36 3.72 9.04 -5.60
N LEU A 37 2.72 8.17 -5.53
CA LEU A 37 2.13 7.83 -4.25
C LEU A 37 3.13 7.08 -3.37
N LEU A 38 3.87 6.15 -3.95
CA LEU A 38 4.86 5.43 -3.17
C LEU A 38 5.92 6.37 -2.62
N GLN A 39 6.31 7.35 -3.41
CA GLN A 39 7.29 8.30 -2.94
C GLN A 39 6.74 9.07 -1.74
N GLU A 40 5.47 9.48 -1.79
CA GLU A 40 4.86 10.16 -0.67
C GLU A 40 4.84 9.26 0.56
N VAL A 41 4.52 7.98 0.37
CA VAL A 41 4.48 7.04 1.46
C VAL A 41 5.86 6.91 2.11
N LEU A 42 6.90 6.77 1.29
CA LEU A 42 8.24 6.59 1.81
C LEU A 42 8.71 7.81 2.60
N ILE A 43 8.35 9.00 2.13
CA ILE A 43 8.71 10.20 2.84
C ILE A 43 8.03 10.24 4.19
N HIS A 44 6.75 9.90 4.24
CA HIS A 44 6.02 9.92 5.49
C HIS A 44 6.58 8.87 6.47
N ILE A 45 6.93 7.70 5.96
CA ILE A 45 7.49 6.67 6.82
C ILE A 45 8.81 7.17 7.40
N TRP A 46 9.67 7.73 6.55
CA TRP A 46 10.96 8.19 7.00
C TRP A 46 10.81 9.30 8.06
N GLN A 47 9.92 10.23 7.80
CA GLN A 47 9.73 11.33 8.73
C GLN A 47 9.13 10.87 10.06
N SER A 48 8.40 9.75 10.06
CA SER A 48 7.76 9.27 11.26
C SER A 48 8.62 8.28 12.03
N MET A 49 9.74 7.84 11.45
CA MET A 49 10.56 6.82 12.10
C MET A 49 11.00 7.18 13.52
N PRO A 50 11.38 8.42 13.81
CA PRO A 50 11.78 8.71 15.17
C PRO A 50 10.67 8.52 16.20
N ASN A 51 9.41 8.49 15.75
CA ASN A 51 8.31 8.34 16.65
C ASN A 51 7.86 6.90 16.84
N PHE A 52 8.54 5.96 16.17
CA PHE A 52 8.13 4.55 16.29
C PHE A 52 8.49 4.07 17.68
N LYS A 53 7.52 3.53 18.39
CA LYS A 53 7.71 3.13 19.75
C LYS A 53 7.79 1.65 20.00
N SER A 54 7.87 0.87 18.99
CA SER A 54 8.04 -0.56 19.12
C SER A 54 6.89 -1.27 19.81
N ASN A 55 5.71 -0.66 19.89
CA ASN A 55 4.60 -1.37 20.46
C ASN A 55 3.83 -2.13 19.41
N SER A 56 4.35 -2.26 18.22
CA SER A 56 3.81 -3.12 17.20
C SER A 56 4.97 -3.49 16.29
N LEU A 57 4.75 -4.41 15.38
CA LEU A 57 5.79 -4.74 14.44
C LEU A 57 6.06 -3.54 13.56
N LEU A 58 7.30 -3.38 13.17
CA LEU A 58 7.65 -2.26 12.31
C LEU A 58 6.89 -2.33 10.99
N SER A 59 6.73 -3.53 10.43
CA SER A 59 6.01 -3.64 9.16
C SER A 59 4.54 -3.25 9.33
N THR A 60 3.91 -3.63 10.44
CA THR A 60 2.53 -3.24 10.67
C THR A 60 2.40 -1.73 10.76
N TRP A 61 3.36 -1.11 11.43
CA TRP A 61 3.38 0.34 11.57
C TRP A 61 3.53 0.99 10.20
N MET A 62 4.40 0.41 9.34
CA MET A 62 4.59 0.93 8.00
C MET A 62 3.30 0.81 7.18
N PHE A 63 2.57 -0.30 7.33
CA PHE A 63 1.34 -0.46 6.59
C PHE A 63 0.29 0.54 7.05
N ARG A 64 0.26 0.86 8.34
CA ARG A 64 -0.70 1.83 8.82
C ARG A 64 -0.42 3.21 8.21
N ILE A 65 0.86 3.61 8.17
CA ILE A 65 1.21 4.88 7.56
C ILE A 65 0.87 4.86 6.08
N THR A 66 1.17 3.75 5.41
CA THR A 66 0.92 3.65 3.97
C THR A 66 -0.56 3.85 3.67
N LEU A 67 -1.43 3.18 4.43
CA LEU A 67 -2.84 3.35 4.17
C LEU A 67 -3.32 4.76 4.45
N ASN A 68 -2.82 5.38 5.51
CA ASN A 68 -3.23 6.73 5.82
C ASN A 68 -2.82 7.69 4.71
N VAL A 69 -1.65 7.52 4.15
CA VAL A 69 -1.19 8.37 3.06
C VAL A 69 -2.04 8.10 1.81
N CYS A 70 -2.29 6.83 1.54
CA CYS A 70 -3.07 6.46 0.35
C CYS A 70 -4.48 7.04 0.42
N LEU A 71 -5.10 7.01 1.61
CA LEU A 71 -6.44 7.52 1.74
C LEU A 71 -6.49 9.04 1.55
N ARG A 72 -5.41 9.74 1.86
CA ARG A 72 -5.40 11.17 1.67
C ARG A 72 -4.91 11.57 0.29
N PHE A 73 -4.29 10.66 -0.44
CA PHE A 73 -3.75 10.99 -1.75
C PHE A 73 -4.89 11.11 -2.71
N ARG A 74 -5.06 12.21 -3.37
CA ARG A 74 -6.07 12.27 -4.30
C ARG A 74 -5.59 12.40 -5.60
N SER A 75 -4.81 11.81 -6.10
CA SER A 75 -4.39 11.84 -7.45
C SER A 75 -4.67 13.15 -8.03
N LYS A 76 -4.60 14.21 -7.37
CA LYS A 76 -4.81 15.30 -8.04
C LYS A 76 -3.67 15.75 -8.67
N LYS A 77 -3.72 16.06 -9.76
CA LYS A 77 -2.68 16.49 -10.46
C LYS A 77 -2.28 17.72 -9.87
N SER A 78 -3.00 18.18 -9.02
CA SER A 78 -2.65 19.39 -8.48
C SER A 78 -1.45 19.26 -7.71
N LYS A 79 -1.10 18.09 -7.46
CA LYS A 79 0.01 17.93 -6.82
C LYS A 79 1.12 18.01 -7.58
N LYS A 80 1.15 18.64 -8.53
CA LYS A 80 2.28 18.66 -9.31
C LYS A 80 3.29 19.35 -8.61
N GLN A 81 3.02 19.95 -7.58
CA GLN A 81 4.02 20.58 -7.03
C GLN A 81 4.65 19.62 -6.29
N LYS A 82 5.24 18.75 -6.83
CA LYS A 82 5.79 17.79 -6.22
C LYS A 82 6.89 18.26 -5.58
N ARG A 83 7.17 17.99 -4.50
CA ARG A 83 8.19 18.31 -3.95
C ARG A 83 9.27 17.57 -4.35
N PHE A 84 10.33 18.00 -4.58
CA PHE A 84 11.39 17.25 -4.94
C PHE A 84 12.04 16.78 -3.79
N LEU A 85 11.66 15.80 -3.19
CA LEU A 85 12.30 15.25 -2.10
C LEU A 85 13.31 14.37 -2.59
N HIS A 86 14.48 14.45 -2.25
CA HIS A 86 15.47 13.58 -2.75
C HIS A 86 15.47 12.38 -1.92
N MET A 87 14.53 11.57 -2.02
CA MET A 87 14.53 10.34 -1.34
C MET A 87 15.68 9.62 -1.81
N ASP A 88 16.24 8.80 -1.05
CA ASP A 88 17.36 8.08 -1.42
C ASP A 88 17.16 7.40 -2.66
N SER A 89 18.00 7.53 -3.53
CA SER A 89 17.84 6.92 -4.81
C SER A 89 17.88 5.41 -4.70
N ILE A 90 18.38 4.87 -3.63
CA ILE A 90 18.38 3.43 -3.50
C ILE A 90 16.94 2.94 -3.45
N ALA A 91 16.09 3.61 -2.70
CA ALA A 91 14.70 3.19 -2.61
C ALA A 91 14.00 3.31 -3.95
N MET A 92 14.26 4.42 -4.65
CA MET A 92 13.58 4.60 -5.91
C MET A 92 14.14 3.71 -7.01
N ALA A 93 15.39 3.33 -6.88
CA ALA A 93 16.00 2.50 -7.91
C ALA A 93 15.46 1.08 -7.91
N ASN A 94 14.85 0.65 -6.81
CA ASN A 94 14.32 -0.70 -6.78
C ASN A 94 12.87 -0.80 -7.23
N LEU A 95 12.29 0.29 -7.67
CA LEU A 95 10.93 0.21 -8.14
C LEU A 95 10.88 -0.41 -9.52
N PRO A 96 9.85 -1.14 -9.85
CA PRO A 96 9.75 -1.74 -11.17
C PRO A 96 9.64 -0.63 -12.22
N SER A 97 10.12 -0.90 -13.40
CA SER A 97 10.01 0.09 -14.45
C SER A 97 8.57 0.14 -14.91
N GLU A 98 8.24 1.18 -15.61
CA GLU A 98 6.89 1.29 -16.11
C GLU A 98 6.58 0.15 -17.05
N ARG A 99 7.57 -0.33 -17.79
CA ARG A 99 7.34 -1.43 -18.67
C ARG A 99 7.02 -2.68 -17.86
N GLU A 100 7.75 -2.94 -16.78
CA GLU A 100 7.48 -4.12 -15.96
C GLU A 100 6.08 -4.02 -15.36
N TYR A 101 5.68 -2.82 -14.97
CA TYR A 101 4.38 -2.63 -14.39
C TYR A 101 3.30 -2.92 -15.43
N ASN A 102 3.49 -2.45 -16.64
CA ASN A 102 2.49 -2.64 -17.68
C ASN A 102 2.46 -4.04 -18.26
N GLU A 103 3.47 -4.84 -17.98
CA GLU A 103 3.48 -6.19 -18.49
C GLU A 103 2.98 -7.19 -17.48
N GLN A 104 2.24 -6.74 -16.48
CA GLN A 104 1.70 -7.65 -15.51
C GLN A 104 0.67 -8.56 -16.15
N PRO A 105 0.45 -9.75 -15.61
CA PRO A 105 -0.54 -10.65 -16.16
C PRO A 105 -1.92 -10.01 -16.17
N THR A 106 -2.70 -10.35 -17.16
CA THR A 106 -4.01 -9.80 -17.31
C THR A 106 -4.88 -10.07 -16.09
N GLN A 107 -4.73 -11.23 -15.46
CA GLN A 107 -5.54 -11.55 -14.31
C GLN A 107 -5.24 -10.62 -13.13
N LEU A 108 -3.99 -10.24 -12.95
CA LEU A 108 -3.66 -9.33 -11.88
C LEU A 108 -4.22 -7.94 -12.15
N VAL A 109 -4.20 -7.52 -13.40
CA VAL A 109 -4.75 -6.24 -13.76
C VAL A 109 -6.27 -6.24 -13.52
N GLN A 110 -6.94 -7.33 -13.87
CA GLN A 110 -8.36 -7.43 -13.65
C GLN A 110 -8.69 -7.40 -12.17
N LEU A 111 -7.92 -8.11 -11.36
CA LEU A 111 -8.14 -8.12 -9.93
C LEU A 111 -7.96 -6.71 -9.36
N ARG A 112 -6.90 -6.03 -9.76
CA ARG A 112 -6.66 -4.69 -9.25
C ARG A 112 -7.82 -3.77 -9.62
N ASN A 113 -8.31 -3.88 -10.84
CA ASN A 113 -9.40 -3.02 -11.26
C ASN A 113 -10.66 -3.31 -10.48
N CYS A 114 -10.91 -4.57 -10.14
CA CYS A 114 -12.07 -4.91 -9.35
C CYS A 114 -11.93 -4.39 -7.91
N ILE A 115 -10.72 -4.39 -7.39
CA ILE A 115 -10.51 -3.85 -6.05
C ILE A 115 -10.72 -2.36 -6.05
N LYS A 116 -10.29 -1.67 -7.11
CA LYS A 116 -10.39 -0.23 -7.15
C LYS A 116 -11.82 0.29 -7.06
N VAL A 117 -12.80 -0.51 -7.48
CA VAL A 117 -14.18 -0.04 -7.44
C VAL A 117 -14.90 -0.34 -6.14
N LEU A 118 -14.23 -0.97 -5.19
CA LEU A 118 -14.84 -1.22 -3.91
C LEU A 118 -14.89 0.09 -3.09
N ASN A 119 -15.76 0.12 -2.08
CA ASN A 119 -15.77 1.30 -1.24
C ASN A 119 -14.48 1.34 -0.42
N GLU A 120 -14.21 2.45 0.22
CA GLU A 120 -12.92 2.63 0.87
C GLU A 120 -12.67 1.64 1.98
N ALA A 121 -13.68 1.30 2.77
CA ALA A 121 -13.48 0.36 3.86
C ALA A 121 -13.14 -1.03 3.33
N ASP A 122 -13.87 -1.48 2.33
CA ASP A 122 -13.62 -2.81 1.77
C ASP A 122 -12.28 -2.84 1.04
N LYS A 123 -11.94 -1.75 0.36
CA LYS A 123 -10.68 -1.70 -0.35
C LYS A 123 -9.52 -1.86 0.62
N ALA A 124 -9.58 -1.18 1.76
CA ALA A 124 -8.49 -1.30 2.73
C ALA A 124 -8.39 -2.71 3.29
N VAL A 125 -9.53 -3.33 3.61
CA VAL A 125 -9.50 -4.66 4.17
C VAL A 125 -8.89 -5.66 3.19
N ILE A 126 -9.37 -5.65 1.95
CA ILE A 126 -8.91 -6.68 1.02
C ILE A 126 -7.46 -6.44 0.61
N THR A 127 -7.06 -5.19 0.55
CA THR A 127 -5.68 -4.89 0.18
C THR A 127 -4.71 -5.44 1.22
N LEU A 128 -5.02 -5.26 2.49
CA LEU A 128 -4.17 -5.81 3.54
C LEU A 128 -4.24 -7.34 3.57
N TYR A 129 -5.41 -7.89 3.32
CA TYR A 129 -5.57 -9.34 3.33
C TYR A 129 -4.71 -9.96 2.22
N LEU A 130 -4.67 -9.35 1.06
CA LEU A 130 -3.89 -9.91 -0.03
C LEU A 130 -2.40 -9.81 0.21
N GLU A 131 -1.98 -8.95 1.13
CA GLU A 131 -0.58 -8.92 1.51
C GLU A 131 -0.32 -9.89 2.65
N GLU A 132 -1.30 -10.75 2.93
CA GLU A 132 -1.14 -11.84 3.87
C GLU A 132 -0.99 -11.43 5.31
N LEU A 133 -1.55 -10.28 5.66
CA LEU A 133 -1.55 -9.89 7.06
C LEU A 133 -2.59 -10.71 7.81
N PRO A 134 -2.29 -11.15 9.02
CA PRO A 134 -3.29 -11.87 9.81
C PRO A 134 -4.46 -10.97 10.15
N TYR A 135 -5.60 -11.54 10.39
CA TYR A 135 -6.79 -10.76 10.72
C TYR A 135 -6.55 -9.90 11.95
N LYS A 136 -5.76 -10.38 12.88
CA LYS A 136 -5.48 -9.60 14.07
C LYS A 136 -4.76 -8.30 13.72
N GLU A 137 -3.81 -8.35 12.79
CA GLU A 137 -3.10 -7.15 12.39
C GLU A 137 -3.98 -6.22 11.59
N ILE A 138 -4.81 -6.77 10.70
CA ILE A 138 -5.72 -5.95 9.93
C ILE A 138 -6.67 -5.24 10.89
N SER A 139 -7.16 -5.97 11.89
CA SER A 139 -8.04 -5.42 12.89
C SER A 139 -7.39 -4.23 13.59
N GLY A 140 -6.14 -4.39 13.99
CA GLY A 140 -5.42 -3.31 14.67
C GLY A 140 -5.17 -2.11 13.78
N ILE A 141 -4.87 -2.35 12.52
CA ILE A 141 -4.58 -1.24 11.61
C ILE A 141 -5.85 -0.46 11.32
N LEU A 142 -6.98 -1.15 11.11
CA LEU A 142 -8.19 -0.49 10.66
C LEU A 142 -9.18 -0.16 11.76
N GLY A 143 -8.91 -0.59 12.98
CA GLY A 143 -9.84 -0.29 14.05
C GLY A 143 -11.11 -1.12 14.01
N LEU A 144 -11.02 -2.34 13.51
CA LEU A 144 -12.15 -3.24 13.43
C LEU A 144 -11.91 -4.42 14.35
N THR A 145 -12.95 -5.18 14.66
CA THR A 145 -12.74 -6.42 15.38
C THR A 145 -12.26 -7.49 14.42
N GLU A 146 -11.64 -8.52 14.93
CA GLU A 146 -11.18 -9.60 14.06
C GLU A 146 -12.37 -10.27 13.38
N ASN A 147 -13.48 -10.41 14.08
CA ASN A 147 -14.63 -11.04 13.49
C ASN A 147 -15.18 -10.19 12.34
N SER A 148 -15.17 -8.89 12.51
CA SER A 148 -15.62 -7.99 11.46
C SER A 148 -14.71 -8.12 10.24
N VAL A 149 -13.40 -8.25 10.46
CA VAL A 149 -12.47 -8.43 9.35
C VAL A 149 -12.78 -9.72 8.61
N ALA A 150 -13.01 -10.81 9.35
CA ALA A 150 -13.28 -12.10 8.73
C ALA A 150 -14.53 -12.04 7.89
N VAL A 151 -15.58 -11.44 8.42
CA VAL A 151 -16.84 -11.32 7.69
C VAL A 151 -16.66 -10.48 6.44
N LYS A 152 -15.94 -9.36 6.56
CA LYS A 152 -15.74 -8.51 5.40
C LYS A 152 -14.91 -9.19 4.34
N VAL A 153 -13.87 -9.94 4.73
CA VAL A 153 -13.04 -10.62 3.75
C VAL A 153 -13.89 -11.63 2.97
N LYS A 154 -14.73 -12.38 3.66
CA LYS A 154 -15.53 -13.37 2.97
C LYS A 154 -16.48 -12.71 1.98
N ARG A 155 -17.11 -11.61 2.39
CA ARG A 155 -18.04 -10.92 1.51
C ARG A 155 -17.32 -10.27 0.33
N ILE A 156 -16.15 -9.71 0.59
CA ILE A 156 -15.40 -9.04 -0.47
C ILE A 156 -14.88 -10.06 -1.47
N LYS A 157 -14.47 -11.24 -1.01
CA LYS A 157 -13.99 -12.25 -1.93
C LYS A 157 -15.10 -12.61 -2.92
N LYS A 158 -16.33 -12.66 -2.47
CA LYS A 158 -17.41 -12.99 -3.36
C LYS A 158 -17.60 -11.87 -4.35
N LYS A 159 -17.52 -10.66 -3.94
CA LYS A 159 -17.63 -9.55 -4.87
C LYS A 159 -16.50 -9.55 -5.92
N UNK A 160 -15.32 -9.72 -5.48
CA UNK A 160 -14.34 -9.75 -6.24
C UNK A 160 -14.42 -10.70 -7.17
N LEU A 161 -14.90 -11.98 -6.90
CA LEU A 161 -15.04 -13.06 -7.83
C LEU A 161 -16.10 -12.74 -8.88
N ASN A 162 -17.21 -12.19 -8.44
CA ASN A 162 -18.23 -11.80 -9.40
C ASN A 162 -17.71 -10.74 -10.36
N CYS A 163 -16.93 -9.82 -9.88
CA CYS A 163 -16.41 -8.76 -10.73
C CYS A 163 -15.49 -9.35 -11.79
N ILE A 164 -14.60 -10.25 -11.40
CA ILE A 164 -13.67 -10.85 -12.35
C ILE A 164 -14.42 -11.68 -13.38
N ASN A 165 -15.42 -12.41 -12.94
CA ASN A 165 -16.17 -13.24 -13.89
C ASN A 165 -16.94 -12.39 -14.89
N GLN A 166 -17.42 -11.23 -14.50
CA GLN A 166 -18.12 -10.40 -15.44
C GLN A 166 -17.20 -9.82 -16.48
N VAL A 167 -15.95 -9.58 -16.13
CA VAL A 167 -15.02 -9.00 -17.07
C VAL A 167 -14.49 -10.04 -18.04
N SER A 168 -14.34 -11.25 -17.63
CA SER A 168 -13.78 -12.26 -18.55
C SER A 168 -14.86 -12.80 -19.54
#